data_ebbf5fef527100b532910ccba0a5b514
#
_entry.id   ebbf5fef527100b532910ccba0a5b514
#
_cell.length_a   1.000
_cell.length_b   1.000
_cell.length_c   1.000
_cell.angle_alpha   90.00
_cell.angle_beta   90.00
_cell.angle_gamma   90.00
#
_symmetry.space_group_name_H-M   'P 1'
#
loop_
_entity.id
_entity.type
_entity.pdbx_description
1 polymer ?
#
loop_
_entity_poly.entity_id
_entity_poly.type
_entity_poly.pdbx_seq_one_letter_code
_entity_poly.pdbx_strand_id
1 'polypeptide(L)'
;NGKLLKPKRLASGLFCFKPGSGEDRVVLDCITSLQNGADMLWIETEKPHVGQIKGMVDRVREVIPNAKLVYNNSPSFNWTLNFRQQVFDAWTEAGKDVSAYDRANLMSVDYDESELAAEADERIRTFQRDGSAHAGIFHHLITLPTYHTAALSTDNLAKGYFAEQGMLAYVKGVQRQELRQGIACVKHQNMAGSDIGDNHKEYFAGEAALKASGKDNTMNQFG
;
A
#
# COMPACT_ATOMS: atom_id res chain seq x y z
N ASN A 1 -19.73 -35.46 -8.38
CA ASN A 1 -20.45 -34.22 -8.70
C ASN A 1 -19.57 -32.99 -8.42
N GLY A 2 -18.59 -32.76 -9.34
CA GLY A 2 -17.76 -31.56 -9.27
C GLY A 2 -18.58 -30.36 -9.74
N LYS A 3 -19.14 -29.59 -8.78
CA LYS A 3 -19.58 -28.24 -9.08
C LYS A 3 -18.32 -27.42 -9.40
N LEU A 4 -18.15 -27.07 -10.65
CA LEU A 4 -17.21 -26.02 -11.01
C LEU A 4 -17.57 -24.79 -10.17
N LEU A 5 -16.68 -24.40 -9.27
CA LEU A 5 -16.79 -23.12 -8.57
C LEU A 5 -16.67 -22.05 -9.66
N LYS A 6 -17.76 -21.28 -9.85
CA LYS A 6 -17.68 -20.11 -10.73
C LYS A 6 -16.56 -19.21 -10.23
N PRO A 7 -15.68 -18.71 -11.11
CA PRO A 7 -14.64 -17.79 -10.71
C PRO A 7 -15.28 -16.57 -10.04
N LYS A 8 -14.77 -16.17 -8.89
CA LYS A 8 -15.21 -14.95 -8.21
C LYS A 8 -14.89 -13.74 -9.10
N ARG A 9 -15.85 -12.90 -9.31
CA ARG A 9 -15.71 -11.69 -10.10
C ARG A 9 -15.49 -10.51 -9.18
N LEU A 10 -14.38 -9.80 -9.40
CA LEU A 10 -14.13 -8.50 -8.81
C LEU A 10 -14.58 -7.45 -9.84
N ALA A 11 -15.60 -6.67 -9.51
CA ALA A 11 -15.87 -5.47 -10.27
C ALA A 11 -14.89 -4.39 -9.80
N SER A 12 -13.96 -4.03 -10.68
CA SER A 12 -13.07 -2.90 -10.49
C SER A 12 -13.68 -1.69 -11.20
N GLY A 13 -14.07 -0.71 -10.44
CA GLY A 13 -14.47 0.59 -10.95
C GLY A 13 -13.90 1.66 -10.03
N LEU A 14 -13.29 2.68 -10.61
CA LEU A 14 -12.92 3.87 -9.85
C LEU A 14 -14.20 4.64 -9.55
N PHE A 15 -14.86 4.31 -8.45
CA PHE A 15 -16.02 5.03 -7.96
C PHE A 15 -15.53 6.21 -7.13
N CYS A 16 -15.17 7.30 -7.81
CA CYS A 16 -14.80 8.55 -7.15
C CYS A 16 -16.05 9.20 -6.54
N PHE A 17 -16.05 9.25 -5.23
CA PHE A 17 -17.09 9.85 -4.45
C PHE A 17 -16.80 11.34 -4.24
N LYS A 18 -17.67 12.19 -4.75
CA LYS A 18 -17.60 13.62 -4.54
C LYS A 18 -18.82 14.08 -3.73
N PRO A 19 -18.65 14.59 -2.50
CA PRO A 19 -19.76 15.07 -1.71
C PRO A 19 -20.60 16.08 -2.49
N GLY A 20 -21.90 15.84 -2.59
CA GLY A 20 -22.87 16.74 -3.23
C GLY A 20 -23.01 16.62 -4.75
N SER A 21 -22.25 15.73 -5.42
CA SER A 21 -22.44 15.49 -6.85
C SER A 21 -22.07 14.06 -7.23
N GLY A 22 -23.05 13.23 -7.50
CA GLY A 22 -22.81 11.88 -8.03
C GLY A 22 -22.78 10.75 -6.99
N GLU A 23 -22.97 11.04 -5.69
CA GLU A 23 -23.11 10.01 -4.65
C GLU A 23 -24.14 8.95 -5.02
N ASP A 24 -25.31 9.39 -5.47
CA ASP A 24 -26.39 8.50 -5.88
C ASP A 24 -25.98 7.64 -7.06
N ARG A 25 -25.21 8.20 -7.98
CA ARG A 25 -24.70 7.45 -9.14
C ARG A 25 -23.71 6.39 -8.72
N VAL A 26 -22.76 6.70 -7.83
CA VAL A 26 -21.77 5.74 -7.34
C VAL A 26 -22.44 4.59 -6.58
N VAL A 27 -23.38 4.91 -5.69
CA VAL A 27 -24.15 3.89 -4.97
C VAL A 27 -24.95 3.02 -5.93
N LEU A 28 -25.60 3.63 -6.94
CA LEU A 28 -26.35 2.92 -7.97
C LEU A 28 -25.44 1.98 -8.80
N ASP A 29 -24.29 2.47 -9.21
CA ASP A 29 -23.32 1.65 -9.96
C ASP A 29 -22.81 0.48 -9.11
N CYS A 30 -22.57 0.67 -7.81
CA CYS A 30 -22.24 -0.39 -6.87
C CYS A 30 -23.34 -1.45 -6.78
N ILE A 31 -24.59 -1.02 -6.56
CA ILE A 31 -25.75 -1.92 -6.47
C ILE A 31 -25.94 -2.68 -7.78
N THR A 32 -25.88 -1.98 -8.91
CA THR A 32 -26.04 -2.57 -10.22
C THR A 32 -24.97 -3.63 -10.50
N SER A 33 -23.71 -3.34 -10.16
CA SER A 33 -22.59 -4.29 -10.34
C SER A 33 -22.79 -5.57 -9.52
N LEU A 34 -23.21 -5.45 -8.27
CA LEU A 34 -23.47 -6.59 -7.38
C LEU A 34 -24.68 -7.41 -7.89
N GLN A 35 -25.75 -6.75 -8.33
CA GLN A 35 -26.93 -7.41 -8.90
C GLN A 35 -26.61 -8.16 -10.21
N ASN A 36 -25.63 -7.70 -10.96
CA ASN A 36 -25.17 -8.31 -12.19
C ASN A 36 -24.03 -9.32 -12.00
N GLY A 37 -23.78 -9.75 -10.77
CA GLY A 37 -22.94 -10.91 -10.48
C GLY A 37 -21.50 -10.59 -10.04
N ALA A 38 -21.19 -9.36 -9.65
CA ALA A 38 -19.97 -9.08 -8.94
C ALA A 38 -20.04 -9.71 -7.53
N ASP A 39 -18.96 -10.35 -7.08
CA ASP A 39 -18.87 -10.93 -5.73
C ASP A 39 -18.45 -9.90 -4.69
N MET A 40 -17.70 -8.88 -5.10
CA MET A 40 -17.25 -7.78 -4.26
C MET A 40 -16.95 -6.55 -5.13
N LEU A 41 -16.91 -5.38 -4.51
CA LEU A 41 -16.63 -4.12 -5.18
C LEU A 41 -15.34 -3.53 -4.65
N TRP A 42 -14.51 -3.04 -5.57
CA TRP A 42 -13.35 -2.21 -5.24
C TRP A 42 -13.73 -0.76 -5.41
N ILE A 43 -13.68 -0.01 -4.32
CA ILE A 43 -14.08 1.39 -4.25
C ILE A 43 -12.90 2.28 -3.84
N GLU A 44 -12.97 3.50 -4.27
CA GLU A 44 -12.11 4.60 -3.87
C GLU A 44 -12.98 5.86 -3.67
N THR A 45 -12.66 6.68 -2.69
CA THR A 45 -13.33 7.94 -2.41
C THR A 45 -12.47 9.12 -2.86
N GLU A 46 -13.04 10.33 -2.91
CA GLU A 46 -12.26 11.54 -3.22
C GLU A 46 -11.22 11.84 -2.13
N LYS A 47 -11.53 11.48 -0.89
CA LYS A 47 -10.67 11.67 0.27
C LYS A 47 -10.68 10.41 1.15
N PRO A 48 -9.58 10.10 1.82
CA PRO A 48 -9.54 9.00 2.80
C PRO A 48 -10.26 9.43 4.09
N HIS A 49 -11.58 9.32 4.12
CA HIS A 49 -12.42 9.75 5.25
C HIS A 49 -13.40 8.63 5.65
N VAL A 50 -13.20 8.05 6.85
CA VAL A 50 -13.97 6.89 7.32
C VAL A 50 -15.48 7.15 7.33
N GLY A 51 -15.92 8.34 7.74
CA GLY A 51 -17.34 8.70 7.76
C GLY A 51 -17.98 8.75 6.37
N GLN A 52 -17.26 9.25 5.36
CA GLN A 52 -17.74 9.25 3.97
C GLN A 52 -17.83 7.82 3.42
N ILE A 53 -16.80 7.02 3.67
CA ILE A 53 -16.80 5.61 3.28
C ILE A 53 -17.99 4.89 3.92
N LYS A 54 -18.21 5.10 5.23
CA LYS A 54 -19.35 4.52 5.96
C LYS A 54 -20.69 4.90 5.33
N GLY A 55 -20.92 6.18 5.07
CA GLY A 55 -22.15 6.64 4.46
C GLY A 55 -22.46 5.97 3.13
N MET A 56 -21.46 5.79 2.28
CA MET A 56 -21.60 5.08 1.01
C MET A 56 -21.86 3.57 1.22
N VAL A 57 -21.10 2.92 2.10
CA VAL A 57 -21.25 1.48 2.38
C VAL A 57 -22.64 1.18 2.96
N ASP A 58 -23.11 2.00 3.89
CA ASP A 58 -24.44 1.85 4.50
C ASP A 58 -25.54 1.89 3.43
N ARG A 59 -25.50 2.86 2.52
CA ARG A 59 -26.48 2.99 1.43
C ARG A 59 -26.46 1.80 0.46
N VAL A 60 -25.29 1.25 0.16
CA VAL A 60 -25.19 0.01 -0.65
C VAL A 60 -25.81 -1.16 0.12
N ARG A 61 -25.57 -1.27 1.42
CA ARG A 61 -26.06 -2.35 2.27
C ARG A 61 -27.54 -2.25 2.63
N GLU A 62 -28.15 -1.09 2.53
CA GLU A 62 -29.61 -0.95 2.59
C GLU A 62 -30.30 -1.79 1.50
N VAL A 63 -29.67 -1.92 0.33
CA VAL A 63 -30.21 -2.69 -0.80
C VAL A 63 -29.60 -4.10 -0.85
N ILE A 64 -28.33 -4.24 -0.55
CA ILE A 64 -27.59 -5.52 -0.58
C ILE A 64 -26.88 -5.73 0.75
N PRO A 65 -27.56 -6.26 1.77
CA PRO A 65 -27.04 -6.30 3.16
C PRO A 65 -25.68 -6.96 3.34
N ASN A 66 -25.36 -7.95 2.51
CA ASN A 66 -24.10 -8.70 2.58
C ASN A 66 -23.03 -8.21 1.57
N ALA A 67 -23.19 -6.99 1.05
CA ALA A 67 -22.23 -6.43 0.10
C ALA A 67 -20.82 -6.40 0.69
N LYS A 68 -19.86 -6.93 -0.07
CA LYS A 68 -18.43 -6.91 0.27
C LYS A 68 -17.75 -5.79 -0.49
N LEU A 69 -17.22 -4.83 0.24
CA LEU A 69 -16.54 -3.70 -0.34
C LEU A 69 -15.05 -3.74 0.04
N VAL A 70 -14.20 -3.56 -0.96
CA VAL A 70 -12.74 -3.48 -0.85
C VAL A 70 -12.35 -2.03 -1.07
N TYR A 71 -11.54 -1.48 -0.17
CA TYR A 71 -11.15 -0.08 -0.25
C TYR A 71 -9.70 0.07 -0.72
N ASN A 72 -9.50 0.96 -1.68
CA ASN A 72 -8.16 1.35 -2.12
C ASN A 72 -7.60 2.47 -1.23
N ASN A 73 -6.57 2.14 -0.46
CA ASN A 73 -5.76 3.14 0.23
C ASN A 73 -4.79 3.76 -0.77
N SER A 74 -5.35 4.59 -1.66
CA SER A 74 -4.63 5.09 -2.83
C SER A 74 -3.40 5.92 -2.47
N PRO A 75 -2.23 5.66 -3.07
CA PRO A 75 -1.07 6.54 -2.97
C PRO A 75 -1.25 7.88 -3.70
N SER A 76 -2.34 8.05 -4.45
CA SER A 76 -2.71 9.33 -5.07
C SER A 76 -3.24 10.35 -4.05
N PHE A 77 -3.67 9.90 -2.88
CA PHE A 77 -4.05 10.81 -1.81
C PHE A 77 -2.82 11.47 -1.18
N ASN A 78 -2.90 12.76 -0.93
CA ASN A 78 -1.99 13.37 0.02
C ASN A 78 -2.48 13.05 1.44
N TRP A 79 -2.04 11.91 1.98
CA TRP A 79 -2.47 11.39 3.28
C TRP A 79 -2.22 12.40 4.40
N THR A 80 -1.03 12.97 4.48
CA THR A 80 -0.68 13.96 5.51
C THR A 80 -1.62 15.16 5.47
N LEU A 81 -1.79 15.79 4.30
CA LEU A 81 -2.65 16.95 4.17
C LEU A 81 -4.11 16.64 4.53
N ASN A 82 -4.64 15.54 4.00
CA ASN A 82 -6.03 15.16 4.25
C ASN A 82 -6.32 14.94 5.73
N PHE A 83 -5.42 14.26 6.44
CA PHE A 83 -5.63 13.98 7.86
C PHE A 83 -5.37 15.18 8.75
N ARG A 84 -4.37 16.00 8.44
CA ARG A 84 -4.17 17.28 9.15
C ARG A 84 -5.37 18.22 8.97
N GLN A 85 -5.98 18.29 7.79
CA GLN A 85 -7.21 19.04 7.57
C GLN A 85 -8.38 18.47 8.38
N GLN A 86 -8.58 17.16 8.39
CA GLN A 86 -9.64 16.51 9.18
C GLN A 86 -9.47 16.77 10.68
N VAL A 87 -8.25 16.75 11.20
CA VAL A 87 -7.98 17.06 12.62
C VAL A 87 -8.25 18.54 12.89
N PHE A 88 -7.74 19.43 12.05
CA PHE A 88 -7.97 20.86 12.18
C PHE A 88 -9.47 21.21 12.19
N ASP A 89 -10.23 20.67 11.24
CA ASP A 89 -11.65 20.91 11.13
C ASP A 89 -12.40 20.35 12.36
N ALA A 90 -12.06 19.13 12.81
CA ALA A 90 -12.66 18.53 14.01
C ALA A 90 -12.35 19.31 15.29
N TRP A 91 -11.12 19.82 15.43
CA TRP A 91 -10.75 20.68 16.57
C TRP A 91 -11.50 22.01 16.54
N THR A 92 -11.65 22.60 15.36
CA THR A 92 -12.42 23.85 15.19
C THR A 92 -13.88 23.63 15.58
N GLU A 93 -14.49 22.55 15.11
CA GLU A 93 -15.87 22.19 15.48
C GLU A 93 -16.04 21.90 16.97
N ALA A 94 -15.02 21.35 17.62
CA ALA A 94 -15.01 21.10 19.05
C ALA A 94 -14.66 22.34 19.90
N GLY A 95 -14.39 23.49 19.27
CA GLY A 95 -14.01 24.73 19.96
C GLY A 95 -12.58 24.72 20.54
N LYS A 96 -11.72 23.79 20.09
CA LYS A 96 -10.30 23.80 20.47
C LYS A 96 -9.59 24.95 19.79
N ASP A 97 -8.63 25.57 20.49
CA ASP A 97 -7.82 26.64 19.89
C ASP A 97 -6.93 26.08 18.78
N VAL A 98 -7.12 26.58 17.59
CA VAL A 98 -6.35 26.24 16.38
C VAL A 98 -5.55 27.44 15.83
N SER A 99 -5.47 28.54 16.59
CA SER A 99 -4.82 29.80 16.17
C SER A 99 -3.34 29.66 15.84
N ALA A 100 -2.68 28.62 16.37
CA ALA A 100 -1.28 28.30 16.06
C ALA A 100 -1.07 27.68 14.67
N TYR A 101 -2.14 27.34 13.95
CA TYR A 101 -2.07 26.61 12.68
C TYR A 101 -2.70 27.41 11.55
N ASP A 102 -1.99 27.50 10.45
CA ASP A 102 -2.54 28.04 9.20
C ASP A 102 -3.19 26.90 8.38
N ARG A 103 -4.54 26.91 8.28
CA ARG A 103 -5.29 25.91 7.53
C ARG A 103 -4.88 25.83 6.06
N ALA A 104 -4.39 26.92 5.48
CA ALA A 104 -3.92 26.94 4.09
C ALA A 104 -2.54 26.30 3.92
N ASN A 105 -1.77 26.18 5.01
CA ASN A 105 -0.39 25.71 4.98
C ASN A 105 -0.11 24.54 5.94
N LEU A 106 -1.07 23.65 6.13
CA LEU A 106 -0.92 22.48 7.03
C LEU A 106 0.19 21.49 6.65
N MET A 107 0.79 21.65 5.46
CA MET A 107 1.96 20.87 5.02
C MET A 107 3.29 21.46 5.45
N SER A 108 3.31 22.60 6.18
CA SER A 108 4.56 23.14 6.69
C SER A 108 5.29 22.13 7.59
N VAL A 109 6.59 22.04 7.40
CA VAL A 109 7.48 21.24 8.26
C VAL A 109 7.49 21.74 9.72
N ASP A 110 7.13 23.00 9.93
CA ASP A 110 7.03 23.58 11.27
C ASP A 110 5.95 22.89 12.13
N TYR A 111 5.01 22.19 11.47
CA TYR A 111 3.94 21.46 12.17
C TYR A 111 4.23 19.98 12.37
N ASP A 112 5.36 19.44 11.86
CA ASP A 112 5.62 18.00 11.89
C ASP A 112 5.70 17.42 13.31
N GLU A 113 6.18 18.22 14.28
CA GLU A 113 6.26 17.83 15.70
C GLU A 113 5.08 18.37 16.55
N SER A 114 4.01 18.84 15.90
CA SER A 114 2.86 19.43 16.59
C SER A 114 1.85 18.37 17.06
N GLU A 115 1.01 18.74 18.04
CA GLU A 115 -0.11 17.88 18.48
C GLU A 115 -1.08 17.56 17.33
N LEU A 116 -1.29 18.51 16.41
CA LEU A 116 -2.13 18.33 15.25
C LEU A 116 -1.57 17.24 14.32
N ALA A 117 -0.26 17.28 14.06
CA ALA A 117 0.41 16.27 13.25
C ALA A 117 0.38 14.89 13.94
N ALA A 118 0.65 14.83 15.23
CA ALA A 118 0.62 13.59 16.00
C ALA A 118 -0.77 12.92 15.97
N GLU A 119 -1.85 13.71 16.12
CA GLU A 119 -3.21 13.20 16.01
C GLU A 119 -3.54 12.75 14.57
N ALA A 120 -3.08 13.50 13.56
CA ALA A 120 -3.27 13.13 12.17
C ALA A 120 -2.56 11.80 11.84
N ASP A 121 -1.32 11.63 12.28
CA ASP A 121 -0.54 10.40 12.09
C ASP A 121 -1.18 9.20 12.80
N GLU A 122 -1.73 9.39 14.00
CA GLU A 122 -2.47 8.33 14.70
C GLU A 122 -3.73 7.93 13.92
N ARG A 123 -4.46 8.89 13.36
CA ARG A 123 -5.64 8.59 12.52
C ARG A 123 -5.24 7.89 11.21
N ILE A 124 -4.08 8.22 10.61
CA ILE A 124 -3.54 7.49 9.46
C ILE A 124 -3.20 6.06 9.86
N ARG A 125 -2.49 5.89 10.98
CA ARG A 125 -2.09 4.57 11.51
C ARG A 125 -3.27 3.65 11.76
N THR A 126 -4.39 4.20 12.20
CA THR A 126 -5.60 3.41 12.54
C THR A 126 -6.60 3.31 11.39
N PHE A 127 -6.40 3.99 10.28
CA PHE A 127 -7.38 4.17 9.21
C PHE A 127 -7.98 2.85 8.69
N GLN A 128 -7.15 1.84 8.42
CA GLN A 128 -7.65 0.55 7.91
C GLN A 128 -8.49 -0.19 8.97
N ARG A 129 -8.03 -0.18 10.22
CA ARG A 129 -8.80 -0.74 11.35
C ARG A 129 -10.15 -0.05 11.48
N ASP A 130 -10.16 1.27 11.44
CA ASP A 130 -11.36 2.07 11.63
C ASP A 130 -12.30 1.96 10.41
N GLY A 131 -11.75 1.89 9.20
CA GLY A 131 -12.49 1.59 7.97
C GLY A 131 -13.17 0.23 8.00
N SER A 132 -12.51 -0.80 8.55
CA SER A 132 -13.10 -2.12 8.73
C SER A 132 -14.14 -2.13 9.86
N ALA A 133 -13.82 -1.58 11.02
CA ALA A 133 -14.67 -1.63 12.20
C ALA A 133 -15.92 -0.72 12.10
N HIS A 134 -15.75 0.48 11.55
CA HIS A 134 -16.81 1.50 11.56
C HIS A 134 -17.47 1.72 10.22
N ALA A 135 -16.74 1.56 9.11
CA ALA A 135 -17.31 1.68 7.75
C ALA A 135 -17.60 0.32 7.11
N GLY A 136 -17.26 -0.78 7.77
CA GLY A 136 -17.60 -2.12 7.28
C GLY A 136 -16.86 -2.54 6.02
N ILE A 137 -15.67 -2.01 5.78
CA ILE A 137 -14.81 -2.44 4.68
C ILE A 137 -14.31 -3.86 4.94
N PHE A 138 -14.56 -4.73 3.97
CA PHE A 138 -14.21 -6.14 4.04
C PHE A 138 -12.71 -6.39 3.86
N HIS A 139 -12.07 -5.62 2.99
CA HIS A 139 -10.65 -5.76 2.68
C HIS A 139 -10.06 -4.40 2.26
N HIS A 140 -8.87 -4.12 2.74
CA HIS A 140 -8.08 -2.96 2.33
C HIS A 140 -6.92 -3.38 1.45
N LEU A 141 -6.62 -2.59 0.45
CA LEU A 141 -5.42 -2.74 -0.36
C LEU A 141 -4.76 -1.38 -0.57
N ILE A 142 -3.51 -1.39 -0.94
CA ILE A 142 -2.79 -0.23 -1.45
C ILE A 142 -2.31 -0.55 -2.86
N THR A 143 -2.56 0.34 -3.80
CA THR A 143 -2.04 0.20 -5.17
C THR A 143 -0.62 0.75 -5.25
N LEU A 144 0.20 0.14 -6.13
CA LEU A 144 1.55 0.61 -6.46
C LEU A 144 2.55 0.77 -5.28
N PRO A 145 2.45 0.07 -4.13
CA PRO A 145 3.39 0.28 -3.03
C PRO A 145 4.81 -0.11 -3.45
N THR A 146 4.96 -1.22 -4.16
CA THR A 146 6.26 -1.69 -4.65
C THR A 146 6.87 -0.71 -5.65
N TYR A 147 6.05 -0.15 -6.55
CA TYR A 147 6.50 0.86 -7.51
C TYR A 147 7.10 2.09 -6.81
N HIS A 148 6.37 2.68 -5.85
CA HIS A 148 6.84 3.86 -5.13
C HIS A 148 8.06 3.56 -4.27
N THR A 149 8.07 2.42 -3.58
CA THR A 149 9.22 2.00 -2.77
C THR A 149 10.45 1.76 -3.63
N ALA A 150 10.30 1.06 -4.75
CA ALA A 150 11.40 0.81 -5.66
C ALA A 150 11.92 2.10 -6.29
N ALA A 151 11.04 3.01 -6.73
CA ALA A 151 11.42 4.29 -7.30
C ALA A 151 12.23 5.14 -6.31
N LEU A 152 11.75 5.29 -5.07
CA LEU A 152 12.46 6.04 -4.03
C LEU A 152 13.81 5.42 -3.69
N SER A 153 13.86 4.11 -3.50
CA SER A 153 15.09 3.40 -3.16
C SER A 153 16.11 3.45 -4.28
N THR A 154 15.66 3.34 -5.53
CA THR A 154 16.52 3.44 -6.73
C THR A 154 17.07 4.85 -6.89
N ASP A 155 16.24 5.88 -6.71
CA ASP A 155 16.68 7.28 -6.78
C ASP A 155 17.73 7.59 -5.71
N ASN A 156 17.49 7.17 -4.46
CA ASN A 156 18.44 7.34 -3.36
C ASN A 156 19.77 6.61 -3.64
N LEU A 157 19.72 5.39 -4.16
CA LEU A 157 20.90 4.65 -4.53
C LEU A 157 21.67 5.35 -5.66
N ALA A 158 20.98 5.79 -6.72
CA ALA A 158 21.59 6.47 -7.85
C ALA A 158 22.29 7.76 -7.42
N LYS A 159 21.64 8.59 -6.62
CA LYS A 159 22.22 9.83 -6.08
C LYS A 159 23.47 9.54 -5.24
N GLY A 160 23.40 8.56 -4.34
CA GLY A 160 24.55 8.18 -3.52
C GLY A 160 25.68 7.56 -4.32
N TYR A 161 25.37 6.75 -5.33
CA TYR A 161 26.37 6.10 -6.17
C TYR A 161 27.17 7.10 -7.00
N PHE A 162 26.51 8.05 -7.61
CA PHE A 162 27.13 9.09 -8.43
C PHE A 162 27.78 10.22 -7.61
N ALA A 163 27.41 10.37 -6.34
CA ALA A 163 28.00 11.37 -5.43
C ALA A 163 29.29 10.87 -4.74
N GLU A 164 30.25 10.36 -5.50
CA GLU A 164 31.58 9.91 -5.03
C GLU A 164 31.58 8.71 -4.06
N GLN A 165 30.44 8.09 -3.80
CA GLN A 165 30.38 6.92 -2.89
C GLN A 165 30.47 5.58 -3.62
N GLY A 166 30.18 5.53 -4.93
CA GLY A 166 30.24 4.31 -5.74
C GLY A 166 29.54 3.13 -5.07
N MET A 167 30.17 1.97 -5.10
CA MET A 167 29.64 0.74 -4.47
C MET A 167 29.37 0.88 -2.98
N LEU A 168 30.01 1.81 -2.28
CA LEU A 168 29.76 2.02 -0.86
C LEU A 168 28.32 2.49 -0.59
N ALA A 169 27.72 3.27 -1.48
CA ALA A 169 26.32 3.66 -1.40
C ALA A 169 25.40 2.44 -1.40
N TYR A 170 25.63 1.50 -2.33
CA TYR A 170 24.89 0.24 -2.37
C TYR A 170 25.12 -0.60 -1.11
N VAL A 171 26.36 -0.79 -0.70
CA VAL A 171 26.70 -1.61 0.45
C VAL A 171 26.08 -1.07 1.74
N LYS A 172 26.16 0.26 1.97
CA LYS A 172 25.57 0.89 3.17
C LYS A 172 24.04 0.96 3.10
N GLY A 173 23.49 1.38 1.97
CA GLY A 173 22.07 1.66 1.81
C GLY A 173 21.22 0.42 1.61
N VAL A 174 21.78 -0.63 1.02
CA VAL A 174 21.04 -1.85 0.66
C VAL A 174 21.60 -3.07 1.37
N GLN A 175 22.78 -3.57 0.96
CA GLN A 175 23.29 -4.88 1.38
C GLN A 175 23.42 -5.02 2.90
N ARG A 176 23.99 -4.03 3.59
CA ARG A 176 24.10 -4.07 5.06
C ARG A 176 22.73 -4.01 5.75
N GLN A 177 21.75 -3.34 5.15
CA GLN A 177 20.40 -3.29 5.69
C GLN A 177 19.69 -4.63 5.51
N GLU A 178 19.80 -5.24 4.35
CA GLU A 178 19.27 -6.60 4.10
C GLU A 178 19.84 -7.62 5.10
N LEU A 179 21.16 -7.60 5.32
CA LEU A 179 21.82 -8.50 6.29
C LEU A 179 21.31 -8.26 7.72
N ARG A 180 21.22 -6.99 8.17
CA ARG A 180 20.79 -6.64 9.53
C ARG A 180 19.33 -6.97 9.80
N GLN A 181 18.51 -6.86 8.76
CA GLN A 181 17.06 -7.10 8.86
C GLN A 181 16.68 -8.54 8.51
N GLY A 182 17.62 -9.38 8.13
CA GLY A 182 17.36 -10.75 7.74
C GLY A 182 16.57 -10.87 6.44
N ILE A 183 16.73 -9.91 5.51
CA ILE A 183 16.04 -9.91 4.22
C ILE A 183 16.65 -10.98 3.31
N ALA A 184 15.83 -11.95 2.89
CA ALA A 184 16.29 -13.09 2.11
C ALA A 184 16.90 -12.72 0.74
N CYS A 185 16.57 -11.54 0.20
CA CYS A 185 17.08 -11.06 -1.08
C CYS A 185 18.61 -10.93 -1.14
N VAL A 186 19.29 -10.81 0.00
CA VAL A 186 20.75 -10.84 0.03
C VAL A 186 21.32 -12.15 -0.54
N LYS A 187 20.55 -13.25 -0.44
CA LYS A 187 20.83 -14.55 -1.03
C LYS A 187 20.09 -14.74 -2.37
N HIS A 188 20.08 -13.72 -3.22
CA HIS A 188 19.31 -13.70 -4.47
C HIS A 188 19.58 -14.88 -5.40
N GLN A 189 20.77 -15.45 -5.39
CA GLN A 189 21.10 -16.63 -6.19
C GLN A 189 20.26 -17.83 -5.78
N ASN A 190 20.13 -18.09 -4.47
CA ASN A 190 19.27 -19.16 -3.97
C ASN A 190 17.79 -18.89 -4.28
N MET A 191 17.35 -17.64 -4.11
CA MET A 191 15.98 -17.23 -4.44
C MET A 191 15.67 -17.41 -5.93
N ALA A 192 16.65 -17.16 -6.80
CA ALA A 192 16.52 -17.34 -8.24
C ALA A 192 16.66 -18.81 -8.69
N GLY A 193 16.89 -19.73 -7.76
CA GLY A 193 17.04 -21.16 -8.06
C GLY A 193 18.34 -21.50 -8.80
N SER A 194 19.42 -20.75 -8.57
CA SER A 194 20.71 -21.03 -9.21
C SER A 194 21.27 -22.41 -8.82
N ASP A 195 21.00 -22.87 -7.62
CA ASP A 195 21.31 -24.22 -7.13
C ASP A 195 20.62 -25.31 -7.95
N ILE A 196 19.34 -25.10 -8.34
CA ILE A 196 18.60 -26.01 -9.20
C ILE A 196 19.27 -26.10 -10.57
N GLY A 197 19.61 -24.95 -11.16
CA GLY A 197 20.32 -24.87 -12.42
C GLY A 197 21.70 -25.51 -12.39
N ASP A 198 22.44 -25.29 -11.31
CA ASP A 198 23.76 -25.86 -11.12
C ASP A 198 23.72 -27.40 -10.89
N ASN A 199 22.74 -27.90 -10.14
CA ASN A 199 22.48 -29.32 -9.98
C ASN A 199 22.13 -30.01 -11.31
N HIS A 200 21.33 -29.37 -12.15
CA HIS A 200 21.05 -29.89 -13.51
C HIS A 200 22.33 -29.98 -14.35
N LYS A 201 23.18 -28.96 -14.33
CA LYS A 201 24.46 -28.99 -15.07
C LYS A 201 25.35 -30.12 -14.58
N GLU A 202 25.47 -30.27 -13.26
CA GLU A 202 26.26 -31.33 -12.66
C GLU A 202 25.74 -32.74 -13.02
N TYR A 203 24.42 -32.91 -13.02
CA TYR A 203 23.78 -34.17 -13.41
C TYR A 203 24.14 -34.60 -14.83
N PHE A 204 24.16 -33.64 -15.79
CA PHE A 204 24.42 -33.95 -17.20
C PHE A 204 25.88 -33.88 -17.59
N ALA A 205 26.69 -33.04 -16.96
CA ALA A 205 28.09 -32.78 -17.34
C ALA A 205 29.12 -33.22 -16.28
N GLY A 206 28.67 -33.79 -15.16
CA GLY A 206 29.51 -34.23 -14.06
C GLY A 206 30.05 -33.10 -13.18
N GLU A 207 30.88 -33.44 -12.22
CA GLU A 207 31.40 -32.50 -11.20
C GLU A 207 32.20 -31.32 -11.79
N ALA A 208 32.76 -31.48 -13.00
CA ALA A 208 33.49 -30.44 -13.71
C ALA A 208 32.59 -29.37 -14.37
N ALA A 209 31.26 -29.49 -14.24
CA ALA A 209 30.35 -28.53 -14.79
C ALA A 209 30.56 -27.11 -14.22
N LEU A 210 30.53 -26.11 -15.09
CA LEU A 210 30.67 -24.72 -14.68
C LEU A 210 29.39 -24.28 -13.92
N LYS A 211 29.53 -23.98 -12.64
CA LYS A 211 28.43 -23.60 -11.75
C LYS A 211 28.36 -22.09 -11.58
N ALA A 212 27.14 -21.55 -11.51
CA ALA A 212 26.91 -20.12 -11.30
C ALA A 212 27.16 -19.69 -9.84
N SER A 213 26.88 -20.59 -8.88
CA SER A 213 27.06 -20.35 -7.43
C SER A 213 27.93 -21.44 -6.79
N GLY A 214 29.04 -21.79 -7.44
CA GLY A 214 29.96 -22.82 -6.96
C GLY A 214 30.66 -22.47 -5.65
N LYS A 215 31.19 -23.50 -4.98
CA LYS A 215 31.85 -23.44 -3.68
C LYS A 215 33.00 -22.41 -3.61
N ASP A 216 33.70 -22.22 -4.72
CA ASP A 216 34.82 -21.30 -4.85
C ASP A 216 34.42 -19.91 -5.42
N ASN A 217 33.15 -19.65 -5.59
CA ASN A 217 32.61 -18.39 -6.13
C ASN A 217 31.79 -17.66 -5.07
N THR A 218 30.45 -17.73 -5.14
CA THR A 218 29.57 -16.90 -4.31
C THR A 218 28.73 -17.68 -3.29
N MET A 219 28.85 -19.03 -3.27
CA MET A 219 27.95 -19.90 -2.51
C MET A 219 27.84 -19.57 -1.02
N ASN A 220 28.92 -19.18 -0.36
CA ASN A 220 28.97 -19.03 1.10
C ASN A 220 29.27 -17.60 1.57
N GLN A 221 29.09 -16.59 0.72
CA GLN A 221 29.48 -15.22 1.07
C GLN A 221 28.54 -14.55 2.08
N PHE A 222 27.34 -15.08 2.25
CA PHE A 222 26.35 -14.55 3.20
C PHE A 222 25.90 -15.61 4.24
N GLY A 223 26.71 -16.59 4.52
CA GLY A 223 26.56 -17.57 5.59
C GLY A 223 25.60 -18.69 5.25
#